data_aee3441a647eb96023e803078039d065
#
_entry.id   aee3441a647eb96023e803078039d065
#
_cell.length_a   1.000
_cell.length_b   1.000
_cell.length_c   1.000
_cell.angle_alpha   90.00
_cell.angle_beta   90.00
_cell.angle_gamma   90.00
#
_symmetry.space_group_name_H-M   'P 1'
#
loop_
_entity.id
_entity.type
_entity.pdbx_description
1 polymer ?
#
loop_
_entity_poly.entity_id
_entity_poly.type
_entity_poly.pdbx_seq_one_letter_code
_entity_poly.pdbx_strand_id
1 'polypeptide(L)'
;LDDIVERSLRDAAIWDEVKDRLKKNALGLSGGQQQRLCIARALAVEPEVLLMDEPTSALDPISTSRIEELAMQLRGKYTIVIVTHNMQQAVRISDNTAFFLLGELVEYGGTEQMFSQPADKRTEDYITGRFG
;
A
#
# COMPACT_ATOMS: atom_id res chain seq x y z
N LEU A 1 -22.44 -14.87 3.98
CA LEU A 1 -21.82 -13.68 4.57
C LEU A 1 -20.57 -14.05 5.39
N ASP A 2 -20.66 -15.06 6.26
CA ASP A 2 -19.54 -15.49 7.11
C ASP A 2 -18.36 -16.00 6.26
N ASP A 3 -18.61 -16.69 5.16
CA ASP A 3 -17.54 -17.15 4.25
C ASP A 3 -16.81 -15.98 3.59
N ILE A 4 -17.52 -14.92 3.23
CA ILE A 4 -16.93 -13.71 2.66
C ILE A 4 -16.06 -13.01 3.70
N VAL A 5 -16.54 -12.92 4.94
CA VAL A 5 -15.81 -12.30 6.04
C VAL A 5 -14.51 -13.06 6.29
N GLU A 6 -14.58 -14.38 6.47
CA GLU A 6 -13.39 -15.19 6.72
C GLU A 6 -12.39 -15.10 5.56
N ARG A 7 -12.86 -15.26 4.32
CA ARG A 7 -11.99 -15.17 3.14
C ARG A 7 -11.27 -13.82 3.08
N SER A 8 -12.02 -12.73 3.24
CA SER A 8 -11.45 -11.39 3.16
C SER A 8 -10.43 -11.13 4.26
N LEU A 9 -10.68 -11.60 5.47
CA LEU A 9 -9.74 -11.46 6.59
C LEU A 9 -8.49 -12.33 6.38
N ARG A 10 -8.63 -13.51 5.78
CA ARG A 10 -7.48 -14.35 5.42
C ARG A 10 -6.66 -13.71 4.30
N ASP A 11 -7.31 -13.18 3.29
CA ASP A 11 -6.62 -12.50 2.16
C ASP A 11 -5.85 -11.26 2.63
N ALA A 12 -6.34 -10.60 3.67
CA ALA A 12 -5.66 -9.46 4.30
C ALA A 12 -4.67 -9.88 5.41
N ALA A 13 -4.41 -11.17 5.56
CA ALA A 13 -3.44 -11.72 6.53
C ALA A 13 -3.73 -11.32 7.98
N ILE A 14 -5.00 -11.24 8.38
CA ILE A 14 -5.40 -10.83 9.73
C ILE A 14 -6.35 -11.82 10.42
N TRP A 15 -6.81 -12.86 9.72
CA TRP A 15 -7.82 -13.78 10.28
C TRP A 15 -7.44 -14.35 11.65
N ASP A 16 -6.23 -14.88 11.81
CA ASP A 16 -5.81 -15.52 13.06
C ASP A 16 -5.76 -14.53 14.24
N GLU A 17 -5.58 -13.25 13.96
CA GLU A 17 -5.51 -12.21 14.98
C GLU A 17 -6.89 -11.72 15.43
N VAL A 18 -7.94 -11.93 14.63
CA VAL A 18 -9.27 -11.37 14.90
C VAL A 18 -10.41 -12.39 14.97
N LYS A 19 -10.18 -13.64 14.60
CA LYS A 19 -11.23 -14.68 14.51
C LYS A 19 -12.03 -14.86 15.80
N ASP A 20 -11.40 -14.65 16.94
CA ASP A 20 -12.03 -14.82 18.27
C ASP A 20 -12.67 -13.51 18.79
N ARG A 21 -12.67 -12.45 18.00
CA ARG A 21 -13.18 -11.15 18.41
C ARG A 21 -14.00 -10.43 17.34
N LEU A 22 -14.63 -11.19 16.43
CA LEU A 22 -15.39 -10.63 15.30
C LEU A 22 -16.56 -9.74 15.71
N LYS A 23 -17.07 -9.92 16.93
CA LYS A 23 -18.19 -9.12 17.47
C LYS A 23 -17.72 -7.94 18.34
N LYS A 24 -16.42 -7.77 18.52
CA LYS A 24 -15.86 -6.69 19.33
C LYS A 24 -15.57 -5.46 18.49
N ASN A 25 -15.49 -4.31 19.16
CA ASN A 25 -15.19 -3.04 18.50
C ASN A 25 -13.76 -3.06 17.94
N ALA A 26 -13.63 -2.68 16.67
CA ALA A 26 -12.34 -2.65 15.98
C ALA A 26 -11.37 -1.58 16.51
N LEU A 27 -11.86 -0.59 17.26
CA LEU A 27 -10.99 0.42 17.90
C LEU A 27 -10.03 -0.17 18.93
N GLY A 28 -10.30 -1.40 19.40
CA GLY A 28 -9.38 -2.14 20.28
C GLY A 28 -8.21 -2.80 19.54
N LEU A 29 -8.17 -2.74 18.21
CA LEU A 29 -7.07 -3.26 17.40
C LEU A 29 -5.92 -2.26 17.31
N SER A 30 -4.69 -2.74 17.08
CA SER A 30 -3.55 -1.87 16.78
C SER A 30 -3.74 -1.12 15.45
N GLY A 31 -2.95 -0.07 15.21
CA GLY A 31 -3.01 0.67 13.96
C GLY A 31 -2.79 -0.20 12.72
N GLY A 32 -1.79 -1.10 12.78
CA GLY A 32 -1.52 -2.03 11.68
C GLY A 32 -2.63 -3.04 11.47
N GLN A 33 -3.25 -3.52 12.55
CA GLN A 33 -4.40 -4.42 12.46
C GLN A 33 -5.61 -3.71 11.86
N GLN A 34 -5.88 -2.47 12.28
CA GLN A 34 -6.96 -1.66 11.70
C GLN A 34 -6.74 -1.44 10.20
N GLN A 35 -5.51 -1.18 9.79
CA GLN A 35 -5.19 -0.97 8.39
C GLN A 35 -5.42 -2.24 7.56
N ARG A 36 -5.00 -3.40 8.07
CA ARG A 36 -5.26 -4.67 7.40
C ARG A 36 -6.76 -5.00 7.37
N LEU A 37 -7.49 -4.62 8.40
CA LEU A 37 -8.95 -4.75 8.41
C LEU A 37 -9.60 -3.88 7.32
N CYS A 38 -9.12 -2.66 7.12
CA CYS A 38 -9.59 -1.80 6.02
C CYS A 38 -9.30 -2.42 4.66
N ILE A 39 -8.14 -3.06 4.50
CA ILE A 39 -7.82 -3.79 3.27
C ILE A 39 -8.78 -4.97 3.09
N ALA A 40 -9.04 -5.76 4.14
CA ALA A 40 -10.01 -6.86 4.09
C ALA A 40 -11.39 -6.38 3.62
N ARG A 41 -11.84 -5.26 4.16
CA ARG A 41 -13.11 -4.65 3.78
C ARG A 41 -13.14 -4.31 2.29
N ALA A 42 -12.07 -3.74 1.76
CA ALA A 42 -11.96 -3.42 0.35
C ALA A 42 -11.95 -4.70 -0.52
N LEU A 43 -11.28 -5.76 -0.07
CA LEU A 43 -11.21 -7.03 -0.79
C LEU A 43 -12.54 -7.79 -0.82
N ALA A 44 -13.42 -7.53 0.14
CA ALA A 44 -14.69 -8.25 0.26
C ALA A 44 -15.60 -8.05 -0.97
N VAL A 45 -15.47 -6.93 -1.68
CA VAL A 45 -16.24 -6.65 -2.90
C VAL A 45 -15.55 -7.14 -4.17
N GLU A 46 -14.43 -7.85 -4.05
CA GLU A 46 -13.66 -8.42 -5.16
C GLU A 46 -13.32 -7.38 -6.24
N PRO A 47 -12.57 -6.31 -5.88
CA PRO A 47 -12.23 -5.27 -6.83
C PRO A 47 -11.22 -5.74 -7.88
N GLU A 48 -11.21 -5.12 -9.05
CA GLU A 48 -10.14 -5.30 -10.02
C GLU A 48 -8.92 -4.45 -9.66
N VAL A 49 -9.17 -3.26 -9.12
CA VAL A 49 -8.13 -2.30 -8.72
C VAL A 49 -8.30 -1.95 -7.25
N LEU A 50 -7.23 -2.08 -6.49
CA LEU A 50 -7.17 -1.71 -5.08
C LEU A 50 -6.37 -0.42 -4.93
N LEU A 51 -7.00 0.61 -4.38
CA LEU A 51 -6.36 1.91 -4.14
C LEU A 51 -5.98 2.03 -2.67
N MET A 52 -4.72 2.38 -2.41
CA MET A 52 -4.21 2.62 -1.07
C MET A 52 -3.57 4.01 -1.01
N ASP A 53 -4.09 4.86 -0.15
CA ASP A 53 -3.58 6.23 0.02
C ASP A 53 -2.78 6.32 1.32
N GLU A 54 -1.47 6.48 1.20
CA GLU A 54 -0.53 6.56 2.33
C GLU A 54 -0.77 5.44 3.36
N PRO A 55 -0.76 4.16 2.96
CA PRO A 55 -1.26 3.07 3.81
C PRO A 55 -0.42 2.82 5.06
N THR A 56 0.80 3.34 5.13
CA THR A 56 1.74 3.09 6.23
C THR A 56 2.18 4.35 6.97
N SER A 57 1.62 5.51 6.65
CA SER A 57 2.10 6.80 7.15
C SER A 57 2.04 6.95 8.67
N ALA A 58 1.12 6.28 9.33
CA ALA A 58 0.94 6.36 10.80
C ALA A 58 1.36 5.08 11.52
N LEU A 59 2.11 4.20 10.84
CA LEU A 59 2.47 2.88 11.38
C LEU A 59 3.94 2.81 11.79
N ASP A 60 4.21 1.97 12.79
CA ASP A 60 5.56 1.60 13.18
C ASP A 60 6.24 0.74 12.09
N PRO A 61 7.58 0.57 12.14
CA PRO A 61 8.30 -0.18 11.11
C PRO A 61 7.84 -1.64 10.92
N ILE A 62 7.47 -2.32 12.00
CA ILE A 62 7.03 -3.72 11.91
C ILE A 62 5.67 -3.80 11.19
N SER A 63 4.73 -2.95 11.58
CA SER A 63 3.42 -2.88 10.93
C SER A 63 3.54 -2.43 9.47
N THR A 64 4.43 -1.49 9.17
CA THR A 64 4.73 -1.05 7.81
C THR A 64 5.21 -2.23 6.96
N SER A 65 6.16 -3.04 7.46
CA SER A 65 6.65 -4.22 6.75
C SER A 65 5.52 -5.21 6.46
N ARG A 66 4.61 -5.43 7.39
CA ARG A 66 3.47 -6.33 7.19
C ARG A 66 2.53 -5.84 6.09
N ILE A 67 2.27 -4.54 6.01
CA ILE A 67 1.45 -3.94 4.95
C ILE A 67 2.16 -4.06 3.60
N GLU A 68 3.47 -3.82 3.55
CA GLU A 68 4.26 -3.95 2.32
C GLU A 68 4.27 -5.41 1.83
N GLU A 69 4.48 -6.37 2.72
CA GLU A 69 4.40 -7.80 2.39
C GLU A 69 3.03 -8.18 1.86
N LEU A 70 1.97 -7.69 2.50
CA LEU A 70 0.60 -7.94 2.07
C LEU A 70 0.37 -7.39 0.66
N ALA A 71 0.80 -6.17 0.37
CA ALA A 71 0.70 -5.58 -0.96
C ALA A 71 1.42 -6.44 -2.01
N MET A 72 2.61 -6.95 -1.68
CA MET A 72 3.36 -7.84 -2.56
C MET A 72 2.63 -9.17 -2.82
N GLN A 73 1.98 -9.73 -1.81
CA GLN A 73 1.18 -10.95 -1.96
C GLN A 73 -0.07 -10.72 -2.82
N LEU A 74 -0.70 -9.56 -2.68
CA LEU A 74 -1.93 -9.23 -3.40
C LEU A 74 -1.68 -8.84 -4.87
N ARG A 75 -0.48 -8.41 -5.21
CA ARG A 75 -0.17 -7.87 -6.54
C ARG A 75 -0.36 -8.88 -7.68
N GLY A 76 -0.31 -10.16 -7.41
CA GLY A 76 -0.57 -11.20 -8.41
C GLY A 76 -2.04 -11.39 -8.73
N LYS A 77 -2.92 -10.93 -7.84
CA LYS A 77 -4.38 -11.09 -7.93
C LYS A 77 -5.09 -9.79 -8.24
N TYR A 78 -4.55 -8.66 -7.81
CA TYR A 78 -5.15 -7.33 -7.97
C TYR A 78 -4.16 -6.38 -8.64
N THR A 79 -4.69 -5.40 -9.36
CA THR A 79 -3.91 -4.21 -9.71
C THR A 79 -3.95 -3.27 -8.51
N ILE A 80 -2.77 -2.94 -7.98
CA ILE A 80 -2.66 -2.11 -6.78
C ILE A 80 -2.07 -0.76 -7.16
N VAL A 81 -2.75 0.31 -6.75
CA VAL A 81 -2.27 1.68 -6.88
C VAL A 81 -2.05 2.24 -5.49
N ILE A 82 -0.82 2.63 -5.18
CA ILE A 82 -0.44 3.17 -3.87
C ILE A 82 0.02 4.60 -4.03
N VAL A 83 -0.56 5.51 -3.24
CA VAL A 83 -0.05 6.87 -3.10
C VAL A 83 0.85 6.90 -1.87
N THR A 84 2.08 7.32 -2.05
CA THR A 84 3.05 7.45 -0.96
C THR A 84 4.02 8.58 -1.23
N HIS A 85 4.44 9.27 -0.18
CA HIS A 85 5.57 10.20 -0.25
C HIS A 85 6.88 9.52 0.19
N ASN A 86 6.85 8.25 0.55
CA ASN A 86 8.03 7.50 0.92
C ASN A 86 8.64 6.83 -0.31
N MET A 87 9.70 7.44 -0.84
CA MET A 87 10.38 6.94 -2.04
C MET A 87 10.98 5.55 -1.85
N GLN A 88 11.48 5.24 -0.67
CA GLN A 88 12.05 3.92 -0.39
C GLN A 88 10.98 2.84 -0.45
N GLN A 89 9.78 3.13 0.02
CA GLN A 89 8.64 2.23 -0.11
C GLN A 89 8.29 1.99 -1.58
N ALA A 90 8.22 3.05 -2.38
CA ALA A 90 7.96 2.94 -3.81
C ALA A 90 9.00 2.02 -4.49
N VAL A 91 10.28 2.19 -4.16
CA VAL A 91 11.37 1.35 -4.71
C VAL A 91 11.19 -0.12 -4.33
N ARG A 92 10.81 -0.39 -3.07
CA ARG A 92 10.71 -1.77 -2.58
C ARG A 92 9.54 -2.55 -3.17
N ILE A 93 8.39 -1.89 -3.40
CA ILE A 93 7.15 -2.63 -3.64
C ILE A 93 6.45 -2.33 -4.97
N SER A 94 6.92 -1.37 -5.76
CA SER A 94 6.22 -1.02 -7.00
C SER A 94 6.94 -1.51 -8.25
N ASP A 95 6.16 -1.89 -9.25
CA ASP A 95 6.65 -2.24 -10.59
C ASP A 95 6.85 -0.98 -11.44
N ASN A 96 5.90 -0.06 -11.34
CA ASN A 96 5.92 1.23 -12.05
C ASN A 96 5.64 2.35 -11.06
N THR A 97 6.18 3.52 -11.35
CA THR A 97 6.01 4.70 -10.50
C THR A 97 5.59 5.89 -11.36
N ALA A 98 4.63 6.65 -10.84
CA ALA A 98 4.22 7.93 -11.40
C ALA A 98 4.65 9.04 -10.42
N PHE A 99 5.45 9.98 -10.90
CA PHE A 99 5.86 11.11 -10.09
C PHE A 99 4.99 12.33 -10.40
N PHE A 100 4.29 12.81 -9.38
CA PHE A 100 3.45 14.00 -9.45
C PHE A 100 4.08 15.14 -8.65
N LEU A 101 4.03 16.33 -9.22
CA LEU A 101 4.47 17.55 -8.55
C LEU A 101 3.45 18.66 -8.82
N LEU A 102 2.90 19.23 -7.74
CA LEU A 102 1.93 20.31 -7.82
C LEU A 102 0.75 20.01 -8.78
N GLY A 103 0.25 18.78 -8.73
CA GLY A 103 -0.88 18.35 -9.53
C GLY A 103 -0.55 17.97 -10.97
N GLU A 104 0.72 18.01 -11.35
CA GLU A 104 1.19 17.66 -12.70
C GLU A 104 1.90 16.30 -12.67
N LEU A 105 1.57 15.43 -13.63
CA LEU A 105 2.33 14.20 -13.86
C LEU A 105 3.66 14.55 -14.54
N VAL A 106 4.75 14.44 -13.79
CA VAL A 106 6.08 14.80 -14.27
C VAL A 106 6.73 13.66 -15.03
N GLU A 107 6.65 12.46 -14.49
CA GLU A 107 7.27 11.28 -15.09
C GLU A 107 6.50 10.01 -14.70
N TYR A 108 6.44 9.04 -15.61
CA TYR A 108 5.86 7.73 -15.38
C TYR A 108 6.70 6.66 -16.06
N GLY A 109 6.98 5.57 -15.37
CA GLY A 109 7.73 4.48 -15.96
C GLY A 109 8.08 3.40 -14.96
N GLY A 110 8.93 2.47 -15.37
CA GLY A 110 9.46 1.41 -14.51
C GLY A 110 10.15 1.99 -13.29
N THR A 111 9.85 1.47 -12.12
CA THR A 111 10.36 2.00 -10.84
C THR A 111 11.87 1.98 -10.80
N GLU A 112 12.49 0.87 -11.16
CA GLU A 112 13.96 0.73 -11.14
C GLU A 112 14.63 1.77 -12.02
N GLN A 113 14.14 1.95 -13.25
CA GLN A 113 14.68 2.92 -14.18
C GLN A 113 14.46 4.35 -13.69
N MET A 114 13.28 4.67 -13.19
CA MET A 114 12.97 6.03 -12.71
C MET A 114 13.88 6.46 -11.57
N PHE A 115 14.19 5.55 -10.64
CA PHE A 115 15.02 5.87 -9.48
C PHE A 115 16.52 5.79 -9.78
N SER A 116 16.94 5.06 -10.81
CA SER A 116 18.36 4.97 -11.21
C SER A 116 18.73 6.00 -12.30
N GLN A 117 17.85 6.23 -13.26
CA GLN A 117 18.08 7.11 -14.42
C GLN A 117 16.80 7.88 -14.77
N PRO A 118 16.38 8.85 -13.92
CA PRO A 118 15.19 9.63 -14.22
C PRO A 118 15.35 10.44 -15.51
N ALA A 119 14.28 10.52 -16.30
CA ALA A 119 14.28 11.24 -17.57
C ALA A 119 14.04 12.74 -17.38
N ASP A 120 13.35 13.14 -16.32
CA ASP A 120 13.03 14.54 -16.05
C ASP A 120 13.89 15.07 -14.91
N LYS A 121 14.43 16.28 -15.09
CA LYS A 121 15.27 16.94 -14.08
C LYS A 121 14.54 17.13 -12.75
N ARG A 122 13.24 17.38 -12.78
CA ARG A 122 12.42 17.56 -11.58
C ARG A 122 12.34 16.25 -10.78
N THR A 123 12.26 15.11 -11.46
CA THR A 123 12.30 13.79 -10.81
C THR A 123 13.65 13.56 -10.15
N GLU A 124 14.74 13.85 -10.85
CA GLU A 124 16.09 13.75 -10.32
C GLU A 124 16.27 14.61 -9.06
N ASP A 125 15.82 15.85 -9.13
CA ASP A 125 15.93 16.79 -8.00
C ASP A 125 15.12 16.29 -6.80
N TYR A 126 13.94 15.71 -7.03
CA TYR A 126 13.13 15.13 -5.97
C TYR A 126 13.83 13.94 -5.32
N ILE A 127 14.34 13.02 -6.12
CA ILE A 127 15.03 11.81 -5.63
C ILE A 127 16.29 12.17 -4.86
N THR A 128 17.05 13.17 -5.30
CA THR A 128 18.31 13.59 -4.68
C THR A 128 18.13 14.60 -3.56
N GLY A 129 16.91 15.04 -3.29
CA GLY A 129 16.62 16.05 -2.26
C GLY A 129 17.04 17.47 -2.63
N ARG A 130 17.21 17.76 -3.91
CA ARG A 130 17.66 19.08 -4.40
C ARG A 130 16.48 19.95 -4.82
N PHE A 131 15.51 20.12 -3.95
CA PHE A 131 14.40 21.01 -4.27
C PHE A 131 14.75 22.47 -4.08
N GLY A 132 14.31 23.23 -4.98
CA GLY A 132 14.23 24.66 -4.89
C GLY A 132 15.49 25.38 -5.16
#